data_c689e43ab034f062f74644171c470ade
#
_entry.id   c689e43ab034f062f74644171c470ade
#
_cell.length_a   1.000
_cell.length_b   1.000
_cell.length_c   1.000
_cell.angle_alpha   90.00
_cell.angle_beta   90.00
_cell.angle_gamma   90.00
#
_symmetry.space_group_name_H-M   'P 1'
#
loop_
_entity.id
_entity.type
_entity.pdbx_description
1 polymer ?
#
loop_
_entity_poly.entity_id
_entity_poly.type
_entity_poly.pdbx_seq_one_letter_code
_entity_poly.pdbx_strand_id
1 'polypeptide(L)'
;MKRIACIGEAMIELSMXGDQAHLAVAGDTLNTAIYLKRSLPDITVDYVTCLGQDMFSKRIVDFIAANDLGHSNIRRIADKSPGLYAINTAPDGERSFTYWRSDSAARQMFSDADFDFLEQFDGLYLSGITLAILPQTLRLALWSG
;
A
#
# COMPACT_ATOMS: atom_id res chain seq x y z
N MET A 1 21.29 9.74 -8.94
CA MET A 1 20.25 9.79 -7.92
C MET A 1 19.74 8.38 -7.64
N LYS A 2 19.64 8.04 -6.38
CA LYS A 2 19.15 6.69 -6.01
C LYS A 2 17.63 6.62 -6.09
N ARG A 3 17.15 5.47 -6.50
CA ARG A 3 15.72 5.20 -6.60
C ARG A 3 15.38 3.98 -5.75
N ILE A 4 14.43 4.16 -4.85
CA ILE A 4 13.97 3.12 -3.94
C ILE A 4 12.49 2.86 -4.23
N ALA A 5 12.11 1.59 -4.28
CA ALA A 5 10.70 1.21 -4.37
C ALA A 5 10.25 0.64 -3.04
N CYS A 6 9.15 1.17 -2.52
CA CYS A 6 8.49 0.59 -1.35
C CYS A 6 7.23 -0.10 -1.86
N ILE A 7 7.09 -1.36 -1.53
CA ILE A 7 6.09 -2.24 -2.12
C ILE A 7 5.17 -2.75 -1.03
N GLY A 8 3.87 -2.53 -1.19
CA GLY A 8 2.96 -3.04 -0.19
C GLY A 8 1.53 -2.65 -0.45
N GLU A 9 0.70 -2.86 0.56
CA GLU A 9 -0.71 -2.57 0.49
C GLU A 9 -1.01 -1.24 1.15
N ALA A 10 -1.66 -0.36 0.41
CA ALA A 10 -2.22 0.87 0.97
C ALA A 10 -3.72 0.65 1.18
N MET A 11 -4.21 1.11 2.31
CA MET A 11 -5.57 0.83 2.75
C MET A 11 -6.28 2.12 3.13
N ILE A 12 -7.59 2.01 3.22
CA ILE A 12 -8.41 3.06 3.79
C ILE A 12 -8.64 2.73 5.25
N GLU A 13 -8.46 3.72 6.12
CA GLU A 13 -8.67 3.59 7.55
C GLU A 13 -9.86 4.43 7.96
N LEU A 14 -10.80 3.84 8.70
CA LEU A 14 -11.94 4.54 9.27
C LEU A 14 -11.79 4.54 10.79
N SER A 15 -11.63 5.74 11.39
CA SER A 15 -11.58 5.89 12.85
C SER A 15 -12.95 6.33 13.31
N MET A 16 -13.59 5.47 14.11
CA MET A 16 -15.00 5.69 14.46
C MET A 16 -15.15 6.58 15.66
N UNK A 17 -15.99 7.36 15.51
CA UNK A 17 -16.28 8.16 16.60
C UNK A 17 -17.72 8.22 16.70
N GLY A 18 -18.42 7.43 17.32
CA GLY A 18 -19.88 7.30 17.35
C GLY A 18 -20.44 6.92 16.01
N ASP A 19 -21.30 7.72 15.49
CA ASP A 19 -21.90 7.47 14.17
C ASP A 19 -21.10 8.06 13.02
N GLN A 20 -19.96 8.65 13.32
CA GLN A 20 -19.14 9.29 12.30
C GLN A 20 -17.80 8.58 12.21
N ALA A 21 -17.18 8.68 11.06
CA ALA A 21 -15.87 8.08 10.84
C ALA A 21 -14.93 9.09 10.21
N HIS A 22 -13.70 9.11 10.69
CA HIS A 22 -12.63 9.87 10.06
C HIS A 22 -11.91 8.96 9.09
N LEU A 23 -11.81 9.40 7.84
CA LEU A 23 -11.22 8.60 6.78
C LEU A 23 -9.78 9.02 6.55
N ALA A 24 -8.89 8.06 6.48
CA ALA A 24 -7.47 8.33 6.23
C ALA A 24 -6.92 7.23 5.33
N VAL A 25 -5.74 7.49 4.79
CA VAL A 25 -4.99 6.51 4.02
C VAL A 25 -3.90 5.94 4.93
N ALA A 26 -3.73 4.63 4.92
CA ALA A 26 -2.81 3.96 5.85
C ALA A 26 -2.09 2.82 5.16
N GLY A 27 -1.07 2.31 5.84
CA GLY A 27 -0.26 1.20 5.37
C GLY A 27 1.13 1.31 5.94
N ASP A 28 1.68 0.20 6.45
CA ASP A 28 2.99 0.30 7.09
C ASP A 28 4.09 0.56 6.07
N THR A 29 4.04 -0.06 4.89
CA THR A 29 5.03 0.22 3.86
C THR A 29 4.86 1.63 3.29
N LEU A 30 3.62 2.12 3.23
CA LEU A 30 3.38 3.49 2.78
C LEU A 30 3.95 4.49 3.79
N ASN A 31 3.76 4.24 5.07
CA ASN A 31 4.33 5.11 6.09
C ASN A 31 5.86 5.12 6.01
N THR A 32 6.46 3.96 5.76
CA THR A 32 7.90 3.88 5.58
C THR A 32 8.36 4.70 4.37
N ALA A 33 7.62 4.61 3.26
CA ALA A 33 7.97 5.36 2.07
C ALA A 33 7.93 6.86 2.33
N ILE A 34 6.90 7.32 3.03
CA ILE A 34 6.76 8.74 3.33
C ILE A 34 7.92 9.19 4.23
N TYR A 35 8.23 8.39 5.24
CA TYR A 35 9.33 8.72 6.15
C TYR A 35 10.66 8.79 5.41
N LEU A 36 10.91 7.83 4.52
CA LEU A 36 12.14 7.83 3.74
C LEU A 36 12.25 9.08 2.89
N LYS A 37 11.17 9.45 2.22
CA LYS A 37 11.22 10.62 1.33
C LYS A 37 11.48 11.90 2.13
N ARG A 38 10.84 12.02 3.29
CA ARG A 38 11.06 13.20 4.12
C ARG A 38 12.46 13.26 4.69
N SER A 39 13.01 12.09 5.05
CA SER A 39 14.33 12.02 5.66
C SER A 39 15.45 12.19 4.65
N LEU A 40 15.23 11.73 3.42
CA LEU A 40 16.24 11.75 2.38
C LEU A 40 15.65 12.37 1.12
N PRO A 41 15.45 13.70 1.12
CA PRO A 41 14.71 14.32 0.01
C PRO A 41 15.40 14.24 -1.34
N ASP A 42 16.68 13.91 -1.37
CA ASP A 42 17.41 13.82 -2.64
C ASP A 42 17.24 12.48 -3.34
N ILE A 43 16.68 11.47 -2.68
CA ILE A 43 16.44 10.21 -3.36
C ILE A 43 15.03 10.20 -3.94
N THR A 44 14.81 9.32 -4.91
CA THR A 44 13.48 9.11 -5.46
C THR A 44 12.88 7.89 -4.78
N VAL A 45 11.70 8.07 -4.20
CA VAL A 45 10.97 6.97 -3.56
C VAL A 45 9.68 6.76 -4.31
N ASP A 46 9.52 5.57 -4.88
CA ASP A 46 8.29 5.18 -5.56
C ASP A 46 7.49 4.25 -4.66
N TYR A 47 6.17 4.41 -4.69
CA TYR A 47 5.32 3.45 -4.02
C TYR A 47 4.72 2.52 -5.05
N VAL A 48 4.85 1.22 -4.82
CA VAL A 48 4.41 0.17 -5.74
C VAL A 48 3.29 -0.61 -5.05
N THR A 49 2.11 -0.60 -5.66
CA THR A 49 0.97 -1.29 -5.10
C THR A 49 -0.01 -1.58 -6.23
N CYS A 50 -1.11 -2.21 -5.86
CA CYS A 50 -2.18 -2.47 -6.80
C CYS A 50 -3.46 -1.92 -6.19
N LEU A 51 -4.19 -1.15 -6.98
CA LEU A 51 -5.42 -0.50 -6.55
C LEU A 51 -6.50 -0.74 -7.58
N GLY A 52 -7.71 -0.30 -7.28
CA GLY A 52 -8.81 -0.36 -8.23
C GLY A 52 -9.00 0.94 -8.96
N GLN A 53 -10.21 1.10 -9.49
CA GLN A 53 -10.56 2.31 -10.23
C GLN A 53 -11.69 3.07 -9.55
N ASP A 54 -11.94 2.77 -8.30
CA ASP A 54 -12.99 3.38 -7.50
C ASP A 54 -12.49 4.66 -6.83
N MET A 55 -13.41 5.34 -6.16
CA MET A 55 -13.09 6.61 -5.51
C MET A 55 -12.06 6.47 -4.38
N PHE A 56 -12.07 5.34 -3.68
CA PHE A 56 -11.09 5.16 -2.61
C PHE A 56 -9.69 4.93 -3.18
N SER A 57 -9.60 4.22 -4.30
CA SER A 57 -8.32 4.04 -4.97
C SER A 57 -7.77 5.39 -5.44
N LYS A 58 -8.64 6.26 -5.96
CA LYS A 58 -8.18 7.58 -6.37
C LYS A 58 -7.67 8.38 -5.17
N ARG A 59 -8.35 8.27 -4.02
CA ARG A 59 -7.89 8.95 -2.82
C ARG A 59 -6.49 8.51 -2.43
N ILE A 60 -6.23 7.21 -2.56
CA ILE A 60 -4.91 6.69 -2.20
C ILE A 60 -3.86 7.19 -3.17
N VAL A 61 -4.15 7.19 -4.46
CA VAL A 61 -3.19 7.69 -5.45
C VAL A 61 -2.89 9.16 -5.19
N ASP A 62 -3.92 9.96 -4.93
CA ASP A 62 -3.74 11.38 -4.66
C ASP A 62 -2.89 11.60 -3.41
N PHE A 63 -3.09 10.78 -2.39
CA PHE A 63 -2.32 10.87 -1.16
C PHE A 63 -0.84 10.54 -1.41
N ILE A 64 -0.59 9.51 -2.21
CA ILE A 64 0.77 9.12 -2.56
C ILE A 64 1.46 10.26 -3.30
N ALA A 65 0.77 10.85 -4.28
CA ALA A 65 1.35 11.95 -5.04
C ALA A 65 1.59 13.18 -4.17
N ALA A 66 0.67 13.46 -3.24
CA ALA A 66 0.80 14.63 -2.37
C ALA A 66 1.99 14.50 -1.41
N ASN A 67 2.46 13.29 -1.18
CA ASN A 67 3.62 13.06 -0.33
C ASN A 67 4.91 12.92 -1.14
N ASP A 68 4.90 13.35 -2.38
CA ASP A 68 6.07 13.38 -3.26
C ASP A 68 6.65 12.00 -3.54
N LEU A 69 5.81 10.98 -3.52
CA LEU A 69 6.22 9.64 -3.88
C LEU A 69 5.91 9.40 -5.35
N GLY A 70 6.79 8.65 -6.01
CA GLY A 70 6.52 8.24 -7.38
C GLY A 70 5.38 7.25 -7.41
N HIS A 71 4.54 7.35 -8.42
CA HIS A 71 3.34 6.51 -8.51
C HIS A 71 3.12 5.96 -9.92
N SER A 72 4.16 5.92 -10.74
CA SER A 72 4.02 5.44 -12.11
C SER A 72 3.92 3.93 -12.20
N ASN A 73 4.22 3.22 -11.14
CA ASN A 73 4.16 1.77 -11.13
C ASN A 73 3.04 1.23 -10.26
N ILE A 74 1.98 2.02 -10.09
CA ILE A 74 0.79 1.56 -9.41
C ILE A 74 -0.13 0.93 -10.46
N ARG A 75 -0.45 -0.34 -10.25
CA ARG A 75 -1.34 -1.05 -11.14
C ARG A 75 -2.78 -0.81 -10.73
N ARG A 76 -3.64 -0.56 -11.71
CA ARG A 76 -5.06 -0.29 -11.43
C ARG A 76 -5.88 -1.39 -12.09
N ILE A 77 -6.70 -2.07 -11.30
CA ILE A 77 -7.50 -3.20 -11.77
C ILE A 77 -8.97 -2.88 -11.61
N ALA A 78 -9.73 -3.00 -12.70
CA ALA A 78 -11.18 -2.90 -12.60
C ALA A 78 -11.70 -4.06 -11.74
N ASP A 79 -12.81 -3.90 -11.10
CA ASP A 79 -13.47 -4.93 -10.27
C ASP A 79 -12.84 -5.19 -8.93
N LYS A 80 -11.76 -4.49 -8.58
CA LYS A 80 -11.16 -4.62 -7.26
C LYS A 80 -11.11 -3.26 -6.59
N SER A 81 -10.99 -3.27 -5.27
CA SER A 81 -10.89 -2.05 -4.49
C SER A 81 -9.83 -2.23 -3.43
N PRO A 82 -9.41 -1.13 -2.75
CA PRO A 82 -8.40 -1.27 -1.71
C PRO A 82 -8.96 -2.00 -0.51
N GLY A 83 -8.05 -2.53 0.29
CA GLY A 83 -8.44 -3.01 1.60
C GLY A 83 -8.90 -1.85 2.48
N LEU A 84 -9.72 -2.18 3.45
CA LEU A 84 -10.29 -1.17 4.35
C LEU A 84 -10.30 -1.75 5.75
N TYR A 85 -10.06 -0.89 6.75
CA TYR A 85 -10.25 -1.33 8.12
C TYR A 85 -10.82 -0.21 8.96
N ALA A 86 -11.53 -0.59 10.01
CA ALA A 86 -12.14 0.35 10.93
C ALA A 86 -11.54 0.17 12.31
N ILE A 87 -11.31 1.28 12.99
CA ILE A 87 -10.82 1.29 14.36
C ILE A 87 -11.94 1.79 15.26
N ASN A 88 -12.29 1.01 16.25
CA ASN A 88 -13.24 1.42 17.27
C ASN A 88 -12.52 1.50 18.60
N THR A 89 -12.65 2.64 19.27
CA THR A 89 -12.03 2.84 20.57
C THR A 89 -13.10 2.83 21.65
N ALA A 90 -12.96 1.90 22.58
CA ALA A 90 -13.91 1.79 23.69
C ALA A 90 -13.69 2.90 24.69
N PRO A 91 -14.68 3.14 25.59
CA PRO A 91 -14.51 4.21 26.60
C PRO A 91 -13.28 4.05 27.48
N ASP A 92 -12.83 2.82 27.70
CA ASP A 92 -11.62 2.57 28.49
C ASP A 92 -10.34 2.76 27.70
N GLY A 93 -10.44 3.14 26.42
CA GLY A 93 -9.27 3.34 25.58
C GLY A 93 -8.85 2.11 24.78
N GLU A 94 -9.49 0.98 25.00
CA GLU A 94 -9.13 -0.22 24.28
C GLU A 94 -9.58 -0.12 22.82
N ARG A 95 -8.72 -0.51 21.89
CA ARG A 95 -9.00 -0.39 20.48
C ARG A 95 -9.30 -1.76 19.87
N SER A 96 -10.26 -1.80 18.98
CA SER A 96 -10.56 -3.00 18.23
C SER A 96 -10.59 -2.67 16.75
N PHE A 97 -10.25 -3.65 15.92
CA PHE A 97 -10.06 -3.48 14.49
C PHE A 97 -10.95 -4.44 13.73
N THR A 98 -11.58 -3.95 12.68
CA THR A 98 -12.33 -4.78 11.74
C THR A 98 -11.74 -4.56 10.36
N TYR A 99 -11.47 -5.64 9.65
CA TYR A 99 -10.79 -5.59 8.35
C TYR A 99 -11.68 -6.10 7.22
N TRP A 100 -11.62 -5.41 6.09
CA TRP A 100 -12.22 -5.86 4.84
C TRP A 100 -11.11 -5.83 3.80
N ARG A 101 -10.30 -6.87 3.73
CA ARG A 101 -9.15 -6.88 2.86
C ARG A 101 -8.90 -8.25 2.20
N SER A 102 -9.79 -9.23 2.42
CA SER A 102 -9.52 -10.57 1.91
C SER A 102 -9.56 -10.63 0.38
N ASP A 103 -10.20 -9.66 -0.26
CA ASP A 103 -10.29 -9.61 -1.72
C ASP A 103 -9.75 -8.29 -2.25
N SER A 104 -8.81 -7.68 -1.57
CA SER A 104 -8.31 -6.36 -1.94
C SER A 104 -7.48 -6.44 -3.22
N ALA A 105 -7.40 -5.30 -3.91
CA ALA A 105 -6.62 -5.20 -5.14
C ALA A 105 -5.16 -5.54 -4.89
N ALA A 106 -4.63 -5.24 -3.71
CA ALA A 106 -3.22 -5.51 -3.43
C ALA A 106 -2.87 -6.99 -3.54
N ARG A 107 -3.84 -7.87 -3.34
CA ARG A 107 -3.56 -9.31 -3.50
C ARG A 107 -3.28 -9.69 -4.94
N GLN A 108 -3.64 -8.82 -5.89
CA GLN A 108 -3.36 -9.04 -7.30
C GLN A 108 -2.04 -8.41 -7.74
N MET A 109 -1.30 -7.83 -6.81
CA MET A 109 0.00 -7.26 -7.10
C MET A 109 0.89 -8.36 -7.67
N PHE A 110 1.52 -8.09 -8.80
CA PHE A 110 2.36 -9.07 -9.48
C PHE A 110 1.59 -10.32 -9.95
N SER A 111 0.30 -10.18 -10.24
CA SER A 111 -0.48 -11.36 -10.65
C SER A 111 0.04 -11.97 -11.96
N ASP A 112 0.73 -11.18 -12.78
CA ASP A 112 1.34 -11.68 -14.00
C ASP A 112 2.79 -12.14 -13.79
N ALA A 113 3.27 -12.09 -12.55
CA ALA A 113 4.64 -12.49 -12.20
C ALA A 113 5.70 -11.71 -12.97
N ASP A 114 5.38 -10.49 -13.40
CA ASP A 114 6.34 -9.67 -14.14
C ASP A 114 7.01 -8.72 -13.17
N PHE A 115 8.27 -8.97 -12.88
CA PHE A 115 9.06 -8.17 -11.96
C PHE A 115 10.12 -7.33 -12.65
N ASP A 116 10.11 -7.30 -13.98
CA ASP A 116 11.19 -6.63 -14.70
C ASP A 116 11.29 -5.15 -14.39
N PHE A 117 10.15 -4.49 -14.12
CA PHE A 117 10.18 -3.07 -13.85
C PHE A 117 10.95 -2.75 -12.56
N LEU A 118 11.13 -3.72 -11.69
CA LEU A 118 11.87 -3.49 -10.45
C LEU A 118 13.35 -3.28 -10.68
N GLU A 119 13.87 -3.66 -11.85
CA GLU A 119 15.29 -3.49 -12.14
C GLU A 119 15.69 -2.03 -12.24
N GLN A 120 14.74 -1.12 -12.42
CA GLN A 120 15.06 0.29 -12.48
C GLN A 120 15.38 0.90 -11.11
N PHE A 121 15.17 0.14 -10.04
CA PHE A 121 15.37 0.66 -8.70
C PHE A 121 16.68 0.17 -8.12
N ASP A 122 17.32 1.03 -7.31
CA ASP A 122 18.55 0.67 -6.61
C ASP A 122 18.28 -0.12 -5.35
N GLY A 123 17.10 0.01 -4.77
CA GLY A 123 16.74 -0.72 -3.59
C GLY A 123 15.25 -0.95 -3.51
N LEU A 124 14.87 -2.00 -2.79
CA LEU A 124 13.47 -2.37 -2.60
C LEU A 124 13.21 -2.54 -1.11
N TYR A 125 12.03 -2.08 -0.68
CA TYR A 125 11.57 -2.31 0.67
C TYR A 125 10.20 -2.97 0.63
N LEU A 126 10.04 -4.07 1.34
CA LEU A 126 8.74 -4.68 1.50
C LEU A 126 8.69 -5.34 2.88
N SER A 127 7.49 -5.54 3.40
CA SER A 127 7.32 -6.09 4.73
C SER A 127 6.85 -7.54 4.62
N GLY A 128 6.90 -8.24 5.77
CA GLY A 128 6.36 -9.57 5.84
C GLY A 128 4.86 -9.60 5.56
N ILE A 129 4.14 -8.52 5.91
CA ILE A 129 2.72 -8.45 5.60
C ILE A 129 2.50 -8.43 4.09
N THR A 130 3.34 -7.71 3.35
CA THR A 130 3.25 -7.70 1.91
C THR A 130 3.44 -9.10 1.34
N LEU A 131 4.44 -9.81 1.83
CA LEU A 131 4.67 -11.18 1.36
C LEU A 131 3.50 -12.09 1.72
N ALA A 132 2.89 -11.87 2.87
CA ALA A 132 1.81 -12.74 3.32
C ALA A 132 0.55 -12.63 2.46
N ILE A 133 0.29 -11.46 1.86
CA ILE A 133 -0.91 -11.30 1.05
C ILE A 133 -0.74 -11.80 -0.39
N LEU A 134 0.48 -12.11 -0.80
CA LEU A 134 0.73 -12.61 -2.14
C LEU A 134 0.56 -14.12 -2.18
N PRO A 135 0.08 -14.66 -3.31
CA PRO A 135 0.07 -16.13 -3.45
C PRO A 135 1.47 -16.71 -3.31
N GLN A 136 1.54 -17.95 -2.82
CA GLN A 136 2.82 -18.58 -2.57
C GLN A 136 3.71 -18.63 -3.80
N THR A 137 3.13 -18.93 -4.95
CA THR A 137 3.93 -19.01 -6.18
C THR A 137 4.55 -17.67 -6.52
N LEU A 138 3.84 -16.57 -6.29
CA LEU A 138 4.39 -15.25 -6.54
C LEU A 138 5.47 -14.90 -5.53
N ARG A 139 5.29 -15.31 -4.28
CA ARG A 139 6.33 -15.07 -3.26
C ARG A 139 7.64 -15.76 -3.66
N LEU A 140 7.55 -16.98 -4.13
CA LEU A 140 8.74 -17.72 -4.56
C LEU A 140 9.38 -17.06 -5.77
N ALA A 141 8.57 -16.62 -6.73
CA ALA A 141 9.10 -15.94 -7.91
C ALA A 141 9.81 -14.66 -7.56
N LEU A 142 9.25 -13.89 -6.62
CA LEU A 142 9.86 -12.64 -6.19
C LEU A 142 11.23 -12.89 -5.54
N TRP A 143 11.32 -13.92 -4.70
CA TRP A 143 12.60 -14.25 -4.07
C TRP A 143 13.64 -14.75 -5.08
N SER A 144 13.21 -15.47 -6.10
CA SER A 144 14.16 -15.98 -7.09
C SER A 144 14.52 -14.97 -8.16
N GLY A 145 13.70 -13.95 -8.33
CA GLY A 145 13.95 -12.92 -9.33
C GLY A 145 14.97 -11.92 -8.90
#